data_b25ebc89ed9f914a8e16d09e7f671599
#
_entry.id   b25ebc89ed9f914a8e16d09e7f671599
#
_cell.length_a   1.000
_cell.length_b   1.000
_cell.length_c   1.000
_cell.angle_alpha   90.00
_cell.angle_beta   90.00
_cell.angle_gamma   90.00
#
_symmetry.space_group_name_H-M   'P 1'
#
loop_
_entity.id
_entity.type
_entity.pdbx_description
1 polymer ?
#
loop_
_entity_poly.entity_id
_entity_poly.type
_entity_poly.pdbx_seq_one_letter_code
_entity_poly.pdbx_strand_id
1 'polypeptide(L)'
;MDTEAAPRRKKLVPDPRVRLAILSAASKIVREDGVRALSIAEVLGRARLSTRAFYRHFDSKDQLVSAVFLEMARVEMVRLRQKMATGSDPVRRVAAWIDGRLDLAFNDQIRSDLRQMSLEAQSQMFAAPELVGPAYDEVLRPLVVELERGKALGLFPEIDPAHDALSLHGVVWTGVERQWATGDCDLSDLRERVQRFCLRGLGVNPETIADVLNVDGGSDFN
;
A
#
# COMPACT_ATOMS: atom_id res chain seq x y z
N MET A 1 1.87 -63.87 -4.21
CA MET A 1 0.86 -62.93 -3.63
C MET A 1 1.41 -61.56 -3.82
N ASP A 2 1.07 -60.92 -4.94
CA ASP A 2 1.52 -59.59 -5.27
C ASP A 2 0.60 -58.58 -4.53
N THR A 3 1.19 -57.80 -3.64
CA THR A 3 0.51 -56.73 -2.93
C THR A 3 0.53 -55.50 -3.85
N GLU A 4 -0.55 -55.29 -4.58
CA GLU A 4 -0.79 -54.13 -5.44
C GLU A 4 -0.83 -52.86 -4.57
N ALA A 5 0.20 -52.02 -4.71
CA ALA A 5 0.32 -50.75 -4.01
C ALA A 5 -0.75 -49.79 -4.53
N ALA A 6 -1.65 -49.34 -3.65
CA ALA A 6 -2.70 -48.37 -3.96
C ALA A 6 -2.11 -47.08 -4.59
N PRO A 7 -2.73 -46.51 -5.65
CA PRO A 7 -2.23 -45.34 -6.33
C PRO A 7 -2.16 -44.13 -5.39
N ARG A 8 -0.97 -43.55 -5.23
CA ARG A 8 -0.77 -42.28 -4.50
C ARG A 8 -1.67 -41.21 -5.14
N ARG A 9 -2.68 -40.75 -4.41
CA ARG A 9 -3.51 -39.61 -4.80
C ARG A 9 -2.61 -38.43 -5.13
N LYS A 10 -2.55 -38.01 -6.41
CA LYS A 10 -1.94 -36.77 -6.84
C LYS A 10 -2.53 -35.62 -6.01
N LYS A 11 -1.67 -34.89 -5.26
CA LYS A 11 -2.07 -33.62 -4.65
C LYS A 11 -2.53 -32.72 -5.81
N LEU A 12 -3.84 -32.48 -5.91
CA LEU A 12 -4.37 -31.50 -6.86
C LEU A 12 -3.72 -30.14 -6.57
N VAL A 13 -3.10 -29.54 -7.58
CA VAL A 13 -2.59 -28.18 -7.50
C VAL A 13 -3.75 -27.24 -7.12
N PRO A 14 -3.57 -26.33 -6.15
CA PRO A 14 -4.59 -25.39 -5.76
C PRO A 14 -5.05 -24.55 -6.95
N ASP A 15 -6.36 -24.45 -7.17
CA ASP A 15 -6.92 -23.66 -8.28
C ASP A 15 -6.82 -22.16 -7.97
N PRO A 16 -6.11 -21.36 -8.79
CA PRO A 16 -5.95 -19.92 -8.58
C PRO A 16 -7.28 -19.16 -8.55
N ARG A 17 -8.31 -19.65 -9.25
CA ARG A 17 -9.64 -19.02 -9.28
C ARG A 17 -10.33 -19.13 -7.91
N VAL A 18 -10.16 -20.26 -7.24
CA VAL A 18 -10.70 -20.48 -5.90
C VAL A 18 -10.01 -19.54 -4.91
N ARG A 19 -8.67 -19.39 -4.99
CA ARG A 19 -7.93 -18.45 -4.17
C ARG A 19 -8.41 -17.01 -4.37
N LEU A 20 -8.61 -16.60 -5.61
CA LEU A 20 -9.10 -15.27 -5.95
C LEU A 20 -10.52 -15.03 -5.42
N ALA A 21 -11.42 -16.02 -5.51
CA ALA A 21 -12.78 -15.93 -4.97
C ALA A 21 -12.78 -15.74 -3.45
N ILE A 22 -11.93 -16.47 -2.73
CA ILE A 22 -11.75 -16.32 -1.28
C ILE A 22 -11.23 -14.91 -0.94
N LEU A 23 -10.19 -14.43 -1.62
CA LEU A 23 -9.62 -13.10 -1.42
C LEU A 23 -10.64 -11.99 -1.71
N SER A 24 -11.38 -12.10 -2.81
CA SER A 24 -12.41 -11.12 -3.18
C SER A 24 -13.52 -11.03 -2.13
N ALA A 25 -14.01 -12.18 -1.64
CA ALA A 25 -15.01 -12.21 -0.56
C ALA A 25 -14.47 -11.62 0.73
N ALA A 26 -13.24 -11.97 1.11
CA ALA A 26 -12.58 -11.45 2.31
C ALA A 26 -12.33 -9.94 2.22
N SER A 27 -11.82 -9.44 1.10
CA SER A 27 -11.60 -7.99 0.86
C SER A 27 -12.91 -7.20 0.97
N LYS A 28 -14.02 -7.76 0.49
CA LYS A 28 -15.33 -7.14 0.60
C LYS A 28 -15.77 -7.03 2.06
N ILE A 29 -15.62 -8.10 2.86
CA ILE A 29 -15.95 -8.09 4.28
C ILE A 29 -15.10 -7.04 5.02
N VAL A 30 -13.77 -7.02 4.78
CA VAL A 30 -12.88 -6.07 5.46
C VAL A 30 -13.24 -4.63 5.14
N ARG A 31 -13.64 -4.34 3.90
CA ARG A 31 -14.08 -2.98 3.50
C ARG A 31 -15.41 -2.57 4.11
N GLU A 32 -16.36 -3.50 4.19
CA GLU A 32 -17.71 -3.21 4.69
C GLU A 32 -17.77 -3.17 6.22
N ASP A 33 -17.13 -4.14 6.87
CA ASP A 33 -17.37 -4.46 8.28
C ASP A 33 -16.07 -4.51 9.12
N GLY A 34 -14.88 -4.30 8.52
CA GLY A 34 -13.58 -4.36 9.17
C GLY A 34 -13.04 -5.79 9.36
N VAL A 35 -11.74 -5.89 9.76
CA VAL A 35 -11.05 -7.18 9.97
C VAL A 35 -11.71 -8.01 11.08
N ARG A 36 -12.28 -7.38 12.10
CA ARG A 36 -12.93 -8.07 13.22
C ARG A 36 -14.13 -8.90 12.78
N ALA A 37 -14.89 -8.44 11.80
CA ALA A 37 -16.05 -9.14 11.25
C ALA A 37 -15.66 -10.33 10.35
N LEU A 38 -14.41 -10.37 9.85
CA LEU A 38 -13.97 -11.44 8.98
C LEU A 38 -13.90 -12.77 9.74
N SER A 39 -14.69 -13.74 9.31
CA SER A 39 -14.63 -15.13 9.75
C SER A 39 -14.51 -16.06 8.54
N ILE A 40 -13.90 -17.23 8.71
CA ILE A 40 -13.78 -18.23 7.64
C ILE A 40 -15.17 -18.64 7.15
N ALA A 41 -16.14 -18.81 8.04
CA ALA A 41 -17.50 -19.19 7.70
C ALA A 41 -18.19 -18.14 6.82
N GLU A 42 -18.07 -16.85 7.17
CA GLU A 42 -18.64 -15.74 6.40
C GLU A 42 -18.01 -15.64 5.00
N VAL A 43 -16.66 -15.73 4.91
CA VAL A 43 -15.94 -15.73 3.63
C VAL A 43 -16.41 -16.88 2.73
N LEU A 44 -16.52 -18.09 3.28
CA LEU A 44 -16.96 -19.27 2.54
C LEU A 44 -18.41 -19.17 2.09
N GLY A 45 -19.28 -18.60 2.93
CA GLY A 45 -20.68 -18.32 2.59
C GLY A 45 -20.79 -17.37 1.39
N ARG A 46 -20.06 -16.24 1.43
CA ARG A 46 -20.04 -15.26 0.32
C ARG A 46 -19.40 -15.83 -0.95
N ALA A 47 -18.33 -16.61 -0.83
CA ALA A 47 -17.65 -17.22 -1.96
C ALA A 47 -18.35 -18.50 -2.49
N ARG A 48 -19.33 -19.05 -1.78
CA ARG A 48 -20.00 -20.33 -2.06
C ARG A 48 -19.03 -21.50 -2.17
N LEU A 49 -18.08 -21.57 -1.23
CA LEU A 49 -17.02 -22.55 -1.19
C LEU A 49 -17.09 -23.42 0.09
N SER A 50 -16.46 -24.60 0.05
CA SER A 50 -16.37 -25.49 1.22
C SER A 50 -15.16 -25.16 2.08
N THR A 51 -15.19 -25.54 3.36
CA THR A 51 -14.07 -25.46 4.30
C THR A 51 -12.81 -26.14 3.75
N ARG A 52 -12.96 -27.27 3.07
CA ARG A 52 -11.84 -27.97 2.43
C ARG A 52 -11.20 -27.14 1.31
N ALA A 53 -11.97 -26.32 0.60
CA ALA A 53 -11.45 -25.42 -0.42
C ALA A 53 -10.59 -24.33 0.22
N PHE A 54 -11.01 -23.77 1.37
CA PHE A 54 -10.26 -22.79 2.12
C PHE A 54 -8.86 -23.31 2.50
N TYR A 55 -8.80 -24.42 3.25
CA TYR A 55 -7.54 -24.97 3.76
C TYR A 55 -6.59 -25.54 2.70
N ARG A 56 -6.97 -25.52 1.42
CA ARG A 56 -6.05 -25.75 0.29
C ARG A 56 -5.27 -24.50 -0.10
N HIS A 57 -5.74 -23.30 0.27
CA HIS A 57 -5.19 -22.02 -0.15
C HIS A 57 -4.66 -21.16 0.99
N PHE A 58 -5.20 -21.34 2.19
CA PHE A 58 -4.86 -20.58 3.39
C PHE A 58 -4.84 -21.52 4.60
N ASP A 59 -3.77 -21.42 5.40
CA ASP A 59 -3.58 -22.26 6.59
C ASP A 59 -4.36 -21.69 7.79
N SER A 60 -4.64 -20.38 7.79
CA SER A 60 -5.31 -19.69 8.89
C SER A 60 -6.09 -18.47 8.42
N LYS A 61 -6.94 -17.92 9.32
CA LYS A 61 -7.59 -16.63 9.13
C LYS A 61 -6.56 -15.50 8.97
N ASP A 62 -5.50 -15.52 9.77
CA ASP A 62 -4.46 -14.48 9.77
C ASP A 62 -3.69 -14.46 8.45
N GLN A 63 -3.38 -15.62 7.89
CA GLN A 63 -2.80 -15.72 6.56
C GLN A 63 -3.73 -15.14 5.48
N LEU A 64 -5.04 -15.34 5.59
CA LEU A 64 -6.01 -14.71 4.69
C LEU A 64 -6.03 -13.20 4.87
N VAL A 65 -6.05 -12.68 6.11
CA VAL A 65 -6.02 -11.23 6.39
C VAL A 65 -4.75 -10.60 5.82
N SER A 66 -3.59 -11.18 6.07
CA SER A 66 -2.32 -10.70 5.51
C SER A 66 -2.35 -10.70 3.98
N ALA A 67 -2.90 -11.73 3.34
CA ALA A 67 -3.03 -11.80 1.89
C ALA A 67 -3.99 -10.73 1.32
N VAL A 68 -5.06 -10.36 2.05
CA VAL A 68 -5.98 -9.27 1.68
C VAL A 68 -5.25 -7.93 1.66
N PHE A 69 -4.52 -7.60 2.73
CA PHE A 69 -3.75 -6.35 2.79
C PHE A 69 -2.64 -6.30 1.76
N LEU A 70 -1.95 -7.41 1.53
CA LEU A 70 -0.90 -7.49 0.52
C LEU A 70 -1.45 -7.28 -0.91
N GLU A 71 -2.64 -7.80 -1.22
CA GLU A 71 -3.26 -7.58 -2.53
C GLU A 71 -3.67 -6.12 -2.72
N MET A 72 -4.22 -5.46 -1.68
CA MET A 72 -4.49 -4.04 -1.69
C MET A 72 -3.20 -3.22 -1.91
N ALA A 73 -2.13 -3.56 -1.22
CA ALA A 73 -0.84 -2.90 -1.35
C ALA A 73 -0.27 -3.02 -2.78
N ARG A 74 -0.46 -4.17 -3.43
CA ARG A 74 -0.03 -4.38 -4.82
C ARG A 74 -0.78 -3.48 -5.81
N VAL A 75 -2.09 -3.33 -5.62
CA VAL A 75 -2.89 -2.40 -6.44
C VAL A 75 -2.39 -0.97 -6.26
N GLU A 76 -2.20 -0.54 -5.01
CA GLU A 76 -1.68 0.78 -4.68
C GLU A 76 -0.26 1.00 -5.23
N MET A 77 0.61 0.01 -5.12
CA MET A 77 1.97 0.08 -5.67
C MET A 77 1.98 0.31 -7.19
N VAL A 78 1.06 -0.31 -7.94
CA VAL A 78 0.95 -0.09 -9.40
C VAL A 78 0.60 1.37 -9.67
N ARG A 79 -0.37 1.94 -8.95
CA ARG A 79 -0.78 3.33 -9.06
C ARG A 79 0.37 4.29 -8.73
N LEU A 80 1.06 4.05 -7.62
CA LEU A 80 2.20 4.87 -7.20
C LEU A 80 3.34 4.84 -8.22
N ARG A 81 3.69 3.67 -8.76
CA ARG A 81 4.71 3.55 -9.80
C ARG A 81 4.36 4.33 -11.06
N GLN A 82 3.09 4.31 -11.49
CA GLN A 82 2.63 5.10 -12.63
C GLN A 82 2.80 6.60 -12.37
N LYS A 83 2.43 7.06 -11.17
CA LYS A 83 2.62 8.46 -10.78
C LYS A 83 4.11 8.83 -10.69
N MET A 84 4.94 8.00 -10.07
CA MET A 84 6.39 8.22 -9.98
C MET A 84 7.08 8.24 -11.35
N ALA A 85 6.55 7.53 -12.35
CA ALA A 85 7.11 7.51 -13.70
C ALA A 85 7.06 8.88 -14.41
N THR A 86 6.27 9.83 -13.93
CA THR A 86 6.25 11.20 -14.45
C THR A 86 7.51 12.00 -14.04
N GLY A 87 8.20 11.60 -12.96
CA GLY A 87 9.42 12.26 -12.51
C GLY A 87 10.64 11.89 -13.36
N SER A 88 11.43 12.90 -13.76
CA SER A 88 12.63 12.74 -14.59
C SER A 88 13.84 12.17 -13.82
N ASP A 89 13.88 12.37 -12.51
CA ASP A 89 14.99 12.04 -11.62
C ASP A 89 14.48 11.54 -10.25
N PRO A 90 15.36 10.98 -9.38
CA PRO A 90 14.95 10.46 -8.09
C PRO A 90 14.24 11.47 -7.18
N VAL A 91 14.62 12.75 -7.19
CA VAL A 91 14.00 13.77 -6.34
C VAL A 91 12.54 13.99 -6.75
N ARG A 92 12.30 14.16 -8.05
CA ARG A 92 10.94 14.31 -8.60
C ARG A 92 10.09 13.06 -8.42
N ARG A 93 10.70 11.87 -8.50
CA ARG A 93 9.98 10.61 -8.25
C ARG A 93 9.58 10.44 -6.80
N VAL A 94 10.43 10.84 -5.86
CA VAL A 94 10.08 10.89 -4.44
C VAL A 94 8.93 11.88 -4.21
N ALA A 95 8.99 13.09 -4.79
CA ALA A 95 7.91 14.06 -4.72
C ALA A 95 6.59 13.50 -5.29
N ALA A 96 6.64 12.83 -6.45
CA ALA A 96 5.49 12.17 -7.06
C ALA A 96 4.92 11.03 -6.21
N TRP A 97 5.76 10.29 -5.47
CA TRP A 97 5.29 9.29 -4.50
C TRP A 97 4.53 9.96 -3.35
N ILE A 98 5.08 11.04 -2.77
CA ILE A 98 4.42 11.82 -1.71
C ILE A 98 3.06 12.29 -2.18
N ASP A 99 3.00 12.88 -3.35
CA ASP A 99 1.78 13.38 -3.99
C ASP A 99 0.76 12.25 -4.21
N GLY A 100 1.23 11.12 -4.75
CA GLY A 100 0.40 9.93 -4.91
C GLY A 100 -0.20 9.42 -3.61
N ARG A 101 0.50 9.54 -2.50
CA ARG A 101 -0.03 9.15 -1.18
C ARG A 101 -1.04 10.18 -0.66
N LEU A 102 -0.82 11.48 -0.89
CA LEU A 102 -1.78 12.53 -0.53
C LEU A 102 -3.10 12.41 -1.32
N ASP A 103 -3.07 11.90 -2.56
CA ASP A 103 -4.29 11.64 -3.35
C ASP A 103 -5.30 10.76 -2.61
N LEU A 104 -4.89 9.89 -1.68
CA LEU A 104 -5.80 9.08 -0.85
C LEU A 104 -6.80 9.92 -0.06
N ALA A 105 -6.41 11.14 0.30
CA ALA A 105 -7.25 12.02 1.11
C ALA A 105 -8.15 12.94 0.28
N PHE A 106 -7.75 13.26 -0.97
CA PHE A 106 -8.39 14.30 -1.77
C PHE A 106 -9.08 13.77 -3.03
N ASN A 107 -8.64 12.64 -3.58
CA ASN A 107 -9.25 12.08 -4.78
C ASN A 107 -10.44 11.19 -4.43
N ASP A 108 -11.65 11.60 -4.80
CA ASP A 108 -12.89 10.88 -4.47
C ASP A 108 -12.97 9.49 -5.13
N GLN A 109 -12.37 9.30 -6.30
CA GLN A 109 -12.34 8.00 -6.99
C GLN A 109 -11.46 6.97 -6.25
N ILE A 110 -10.40 7.46 -5.59
CA ILE A 110 -9.48 6.62 -4.81
C ILE A 110 -10.03 6.43 -3.39
N ARG A 111 -10.69 7.46 -2.85
CA ARG A 111 -11.06 7.61 -1.44
C ARG A 111 -11.99 6.53 -0.90
N SER A 112 -12.99 6.08 -1.67
CA SER A 112 -14.04 5.20 -1.14
C SER A 112 -13.53 3.79 -0.81
N ASP A 113 -12.73 3.19 -1.69
CA ASP A 113 -12.28 1.80 -1.54
C ASP A 113 -10.98 1.68 -0.73
N LEU A 114 -10.05 2.62 -0.89
CA LEU A 114 -8.75 2.57 -0.22
C LEU A 114 -8.77 3.18 1.18
N ARG A 115 -9.64 4.16 1.45
CA ARG A 115 -9.71 4.83 2.76
C ARG A 115 -10.00 3.84 3.88
N GLN A 116 -11.09 3.08 3.78
CA GLN A 116 -11.48 2.13 4.82
C GLN A 116 -10.40 1.07 5.04
N MET A 117 -9.85 0.54 3.95
CA MET A 117 -8.77 -0.45 4.03
C MET A 117 -7.48 0.12 4.63
N SER A 118 -7.16 1.39 4.34
CA SER A 118 -5.98 2.06 4.90
C SER A 118 -6.13 2.33 6.40
N LEU A 119 -7.32 2.76 6.85
CA LEU A 119 -7.63 2.92 8.27
C LEU A 119 -7.55 1.58 9.02
N GLU A 120 -8.08 0.52 8.42
CA GLU A 120 -8.02 -0.82 8.99
C GLU A 120 -6.59 -1.35 9.06
N ALA A 121 -5.78 -1.14 8.01
CA ALA A 121 -4.35 -1.49 8.02
C ALA A 121 -3.59 -0.74 9.12
N GLN A 122 -3.87 0.56 9.31
CA GLN A 122 -3.27 1.36 10.38
C GLN A 122 -3.65 0.83 11.77
N SER A 123 -4.93 0.50 11.98
CA SER A 123 -5.39 -0.11 13.23
C SER A 123 -4.68 -1.44 13.50
N GLN A 124 -4.51 -2.27 12.47
CA GLN A 124 -3.82 -3.56 12.59
C GLN A 124 -2.31 -3.41 12.80
N MET A 125 -1.68 -2.32 12.36
CA MET A 125 -0.25 -2.07 12.62
C MET A 125 0.06 -2.01 14.12
N PHE A 126 -0.88 -1.54 14.95
CA PHE A 126 -0.74 -1.54 16.40
C PHE A 126 -1.14 -2.86 17.07
N ALA A 127 -2.15 -3.55 16.51
CA ALA A 127 -2.73 -4.74 17.11
C ALA A 127 -2.00 -6.03 16.72
N ALA A 128 -1.58 -6.16 15.47
CA ALA A 128 -0.97 -7.35 14.88
C ALA A 128 -0.06 -6.93 13.68
N PRO A 129 1.10 -6.30 13.93
CA PRO A 129 1.96 -5.75 12.88
C PRO A 129 2.44 -6.81 11.87
N GLU A 130 2.54 -8.07 12.28
CA GLU A 130 2.92 -9.18 11.41
C GLU A 130 1.90 -9.44 10.27
N LEU A 131 0.64 -9.04 10.46
CA LEU A 131 -0.40 -9.22 9.43
C LEU A 131 -0.31 -8.19 8.32
N VAL A 132 0.14 -6.99 8.63
CA VAL A 132 0.16 -5.84 7.70
C VAL A 132 1.57 -5.43 7.28
N GLY A 133 2.60 -5.82 8.01
CA GLY A 133 4.00 -5.51 7.70
C GLY A 133 4.36 -5.78 6.23
N PRO A 134 4.09 -6.97 5.67
CA PRO A 134 4.38 -7.27 4.27
C PRO A 134 3.67 -6.34 3.27
N ALA A 135 2.48 -5.83 3.61
CA ALA A 135 1.75 -4.87 2.79
C ALA A 135 2.39 -3.48 2.84
N TYR A 136 2.84 -3.04 4.02
CA TYR A 136 3.60 -1.79 4.16
C TYR A 136 4.91 -1.83 3.40
N ASP A 137 5.67 -2.92 3.50
CA ASP A 137 6.92 -3.10 2.75
C ASP A 137 6.68 -3.00 1.23
N GLU A 138 5.57 -3.56 0.75
CA GLU A 138 5.21 -3.50 -0.67
C GLU A 138 4.89 -2.06 -1.14
N VAL A 139 4.18 -1.27 -0.33
CA VAL A 139 3.85 0.13 -0.63
C VAL A 139 5.11 1.02 -0.59
N LEU A 140 6.03 0.76 0.34
CA LEU A 140 7.26 1.54 0.51
C LEU A 140 8.35 1.16 -0.50
N ARG A 141 8.32 -0.05 -1.05
CA ARG A 141 9.36 -0.55 -1.95
C ARG A 141 9.71 0.40 -3.10
N PRO A 142 8.77 0.98 -3.88
CA PRO A 142 9.13 1.91 -4.94
C PRO A 142 9.82 3.18 -4.42
N LEU A 143 9.45 3.65 -3.23
CA LEU A 143 10.11 4.79 -2.58
C LEU A 143 11.54 4.42 -2.19
N VAL A 144 11.76 3.28 -1.51
CA VAL A 144 13.09 2.80 -1.11
C VAL A 144 14.03 2.71 -2.31
N VAL A 145 13.56 2.16 -3.43
CA VAL A 145 14.34 2.06 -4.68
C VAL A 145 14.80 3.43 -5.19
N GLU A 146 13.94 4.43 -5.17
CA GLU A 146 14.34 5.78 -5.61
C GLU A 146 15.23 6.50 -4.58
N LEU A 147 15.07 6.22 -3.29
CA LEU A 147 15.98 6.71 -2.26
C LEU A 147 17.39 6.10 -2.41
N GLU A 148 17.48 4.78 -2.63
CA GLU A 148 18.77 4.10 -2.93
C GLU A 148 19.43 4.69 -4.17
N ARG A 149 18.66 4.90 -5.24
CA ARG A 149 19.15 5.50 -6.47
C ARG A 149 19.64 6.93 -6.27
N GLY A 150 18.86 7.76 -5.55
CA GLY A 150 19.24 9.13 -5.24
C GLY A 150 20.48 9.22 -4.37
N LYS A 151 20.63 8.31 -3.39
CA LYS A 151 21.85 8.17 -2.58
C LYS A 151 23.07 7.83 -3.43
N ALA A 152 22.94 6.87 -4.33
CA ALA A 152 24.03 6.47 -5.24
C ALA A 152 24.45 7.61 -6.18
N LEU A 153 23.56 8.52 -6.51
CA LEU A 153 23.82 9.71 -7.35
C LEU A 153 24.27 10.94 -6.53
N GLY A 154 24.38 10.81 -5.19
CA GLY A 154 24.76 11.93 -4.30
C GLY A 154 23.65 12.99 -4.12
N LEU A 155 22.41 12.71 -4.53
CA LEU A 155 21.27 13.60 -4.37
C LEU A 155 20.70 13.58 -2.96
N PHE A 156 20.90 12.48 -2.24
CA PHE A 156 20.50 12.26 -0.84
C PHE A 156 21.72 11.76 -0.05
N PRO A 157 22.59 12.66 0.47
CA PRO A 157 23.94 12.28 0.92
C PRO A 157 23.96 11.44 2.20
N GLU A 158 23.08 11.72 3.16
CA GLU A 158 23.17 11.16 4.52
C GLU A 158 21.86 10.42 4.91
N ILE A 159 21.38 9.54 4.04
CA ILE A 159 20.15 8.80 4.29
C ILE A 159 20.37 7.31 4.56
N ASP A 160 19.45 6.74 5.34
CA ASP A 160 19.16 5.31 5.35
C ASP A 160 17.85 5.06 4.57
N PRO A 161 17.90 4.53 3.33
CA PRO A 161 16.72 4.44 2.45
C PRO A 161 15.53 3.73 3.08
N ALA A 162 15.75 2.69 3.89
CA ALA A 162 14.67 1.94 4.51
C ALA A 162 14.02 2.73 5.67
N HIS A 163 14.83 3.30 6.56
CA HIS A 163 14.34 4.09 7.69
C HIS A 163 13.75 5.43 7.26
N ASP A 164 14.37 6.09 6.27
CA ASP A 164 13.85 7.37 5.77
C ASP A 164 12.54 7.19 4.98
N ALA A 165 12.37 6.07 4.26
CA ALA A 165 11.08 5.75 3.65
C ALA A 165 9.94 5.63 4.68
N LEU A 166 10.21 5.02 5.84
CA LEU A 166 9.24 4.95 6.95
C LEU A 166 8.94 6.33 7.52
N SER A 167 9.97 7.16 7.70
CA SER A 167 9.83 8.53 8.20
C SER A 167 9.00 9.39 7.25
N LEU A 168 9.29 9.34 5.95
CA LEU A 168 8.52 10.04 4.92
C LEU A 168 7.06 9.57 4.92
N HIS A 169 6.83 8.25 4.99
CA HIS A 169 5.49 7.70 5.07
C HIS A 169 4.72 8.25 6.27
N GLY A 170 5.34 8.33 7.45
CA GLY A 170 4.73 8.89 8.66
C GLY A 170 4.31 10.34 8.49
N VAL A 171 5.16 11.17 7.89
CA VAL A 171 4.85 12.60 7.62
C VAL A 171 3.66 12.73 6.66
N VAL A 172 3.67 11.98 5.56
CA VAL A 172 2.57 11.98 4.57
C VAL A 172 1.28 11.49 5.21
N TRP A 173 1.35 10.41 5.98
CA TRP A 173 0.20 9.81 6.62
C TRP A 173 -0.50 10.77 7.60
N THR A 174 0.28 11.53 8.37
CA THR A 174 -0.27 12.58 9.26
C THR A 174 -1.10 13.61 8.48
N GLY A 175 -0.66 13.99 7.28
CA GLY A 175 -1.43 14.88 6.41
C GLY A 175 -2.75 14.26 5.91
N VAL A 176 -2.69 12.99 5.53
CA VAL A 176 -3.87 12.22 5.08
C VAL A 176 -4.89 12.08 6.22
N GLU A 177 -4.45 11.67 7.40
CA GLU A 177 -5.32 11.52 8.58
C GLU A 177 -5.98 12.84 8.98
N ARG A 178 -5.22 13.94 8.97
CA ARG A 178 -5.75 15.26 9.29
C ARG A 178 -6.87 15.64 8.32
N GLN A 179 -6.65 15.49 7.00
CA GLN A 179 -7.68 15.77 6.01
C GLN A 179 -8.93 14.92 6.23
N TRP A 180 -8.78 13.64 6.55
CA TRP A 180 -9.91 12.77 6.84
C TRP A 180 -10.68 13.16 8.11
N ALA A 181 -9.97 13.70 9.10
CA ALA A 181 -10.56 14.10 10.38
C ALA A 181 -11.27 15.44 10.30
N THR A 182 -10.70 16.42 9.60
CA THR A 182 -11.18 17.82 9.62
C THR A 182 -11.86 18.25 8.32
N GLY A 183 -11.40 17.73 7.18
CA GLY A 183 -11.89 18.09 5.84
C GLY A 183 -11.50 19.51 5.38
N ASP A 184 -10.66 20.21 6.14
CA ASP A 184 -10.35 21.64 5.97
C ASP A 184 -8.96 21.92 5.37
N CYS A 185 -8.21 20.90 4.96
CA CYS A 185 -6.90 21.10 4.36
C CYS A 185 -7.04 21.45 2.88
N ASP A 186 -6.35 22.52 2.44
CA ASP A 186 -6.10 22.74 1.04
C ASP A 186 -5.03 21.78 0.51
N LEU A 187 -5.30 21.14 -0.63
CA LEU A 187 -4.39 20.14 -1.22
C LEU A 187 -3.07 20.76 -1.63
N SER A 188 -3.10 21.94 -2.28
CA SER A 188 -1.90 22.60 -2.77
C SER A 188 -0.97 22.99 -1.61
N ASP A 189 -1.55 23.58 -0.58
CA ASP A 189 -0.82 23.97 0.63
C ASP A 189 -0.24 22.76 1.38
N LEU A 190 -1.03 21.68 1.48
CA LEU A 190 -0.57 20.46 2.15
C LEU A 190 0.54 19.79 1.37
N ARG A 191 0.38 19.66 0.05
CA ARG A 191 1.38 19.11 -0.88
C ARG A 191 2.70 19.84 -0.76
N GLU A 192 2.68 21.18 -0.91
CA GLU A 192 3.89 22.00 -0.82
C GLU A 192 4.60 21.82 0.53
N ARG A 193 3.87 21.88 1.64
CA ARG A 193 4.44 21.73 2.98
C ARG A 193 5.07 20.35 3.20
N VAL A 194 4.36 19.29 2.83
CA VAL A 194 4.82 17.91 3.01
C VAL A 194 6.02 17.62 2.11
N GLN A 195 5.96 17.97 0.84
CA GLN A 195 7.08 17.78 -0.10
C GLN A 195 8.32 18.58 0.36
N ARG A 196 8.16 19.84 0.71
CA ARG A 196 9.25 20.69 1.21
C ARG A 196 9.90 20.13 2.48
N PHE A 197 9.09 19.65 3.43
CA PHE A 197 9.59 19.03 4.66
C PHE A 197 10.38 17.76 4.38
N CYS A 198 9.80 16.85 3.58
CA CYS A 198 10.39 15.57 3.25
C CYS A 198 11.70 15.72 2.45
N LEU A 199 11.70 16.57 1.42
CA LEU A 199 12.88 16.78 0.57
C LEU A 199 14.04 17.47 1.36
N ARG A 200 13.72 18.39 2.28
CA ARG A 200 14.73 18.94 3.21
C ARG A 200 15.30 17.85 4.12
N GLY A 201 14.46 16.97 4.66
CA GLY A 201 14.90 15.84 5.50
C GLY A 201 15.84 14.90 4.77
N LEU A 202 15.70 14.76 3.45
CA LEU A 202 16.60 13.98 2.60
C LEU A 202 17.89 14.73 2.20
N GLY A 203 18.08 15.98 2.63
CA GLY A 203 19.26 16.79 2.31
C GLY A 203 19.23 17.40 0.91
N VAL A 204 18.06 17.48 0.26
CA VAL A 204 17.92 18.15 -1.05
C VAL A 204 18.12 19.65 -0.88
N ASN A 205 18.90 20.25 -1.78
CA ASN A 205 19.19 21.68 -1.72
C ASN A 205 17.93 22.55 -2.01
N PRO A 206 17.88 23.79 -1.47
CA PRO A 206 16.68 24.65 -1.59
C PRO A 206 16.28 25.01 -3.01
N GLU A 207 17.23 25.13 -3.94
CA GLU A 207 16.96 25.47 -5.34
C GLU A 207 16.24 24.32 -6.04
N THR A 208 16.73 23.08 -5.88
CA THR A 208 16.08 21.89 -6.41
C THR A 208 14.67 21.70 -5.82
N ILE A 209 14.49 21.98 -4.50
CA ILE A 209 13.15 21.93 -3.89
C ILE A 209 12.22 22.95 -4.53
N ALA A 210 12.69 24.19 -4.73
CA ALA A 210 11.89 25.23 -5.40
C ALA A 210 11.49 24.82 -6.83
N ASP A 211 12.40 24.23 -7.59
CA ASP A 211 12.13 23.74 -8.94
C ASP A 211 11.09 22.61 -8.97
N VAL A 212 11.13 21.69 -8.01
CA VAL A 212 10.13 20.60 -7.89
C VAL A 212 8.75 21.19 -7.62
N LEU A 213 8.64 22.11 -6.67
CA LEU A 213 7.37 22.70 -6.24
C LEU A 213 6.74 23.60 -7.31
N ASN A 214 7.57 24.30 -8.13
CA ASN A 214 7.08 25.17 -9.19
C ASN A 214 6.51 24.41 -10.40
N VAL A 215 7.02 23.20 -10.68
CA VAL A 215 6.54 22.38 -11.82
C VAL A 215 5.14 21.82 -11.53
N ASP A 216 4.87 21.48 -10.26
CA ASP A 216 3.57 20.91 -9.86
C ASP A 216 2.46 21.97 -9.76
N GLY A 217 2.79 23.24 -9.54
CA GLY A 217 1.82 24.35 -9.49
C GLY A 217 1.26 24.79 -10.84
N GLY A 218 1.84 24.32 -11.95
CA GLY A 218 1.43 24.70 -13.32
C GLY A 218 0.39 23.79 -13.98
N SER A 219 0.04 22.65 -13.38
CA SER A 219 -0.83 21.64 -14.01
C SER A 219 -2.31 21.70 -13.63
N ASP A 220 -2.71 22.59 -12.73
CA ASP A 220 -4.11 22.68 -12.24
C ASP A 220 -4.98 23.71 -13.00
N PHE A 221 -4.51 24.26 -14.12
CA PHE A 221 -5.31 25.16 -14.96
C PHE A 221 -5.39 24.65 -16.42
N ASN A 222 -6.18 23.59 -16.64
CA ASN A 222 -6.82 23.42 -17.97
C ASN A 222 -8.03 22.50 -17.89
#